data_c16078c401c631fa3d1f1ca0f50f5a19
#
_entry.id   c16078c401c631fa3d1f1ca0f50f5a19
#
_cell.length_a   1.000
_cell.length_b   1.000
_cell.length_c   1.000
_cell.angle_alpha   90.00
_cell.angle_beta   90.00
_cell.angle_gamma   90.00
#
_symmetry.space_group_name_H-M   'P 1'
#
loop_
_entity.id
_entity.type
_entity.pdbx_description
1 polymer ?
#
loop_
_entity_poly.entity_id
_entity_poly.type
_entity_poly.pdbx_seq_one_letter_code
_entity_poly.pdbx_strand_id
1 'polypeptide(L)'
;MMKVSEQDSNLISSTDADAASGIVLNDISVTTATPELPSPLLTASGKLTNAALVLVKITSKCGIEGHSYLFSPNAKLLPALASAVSVAFEEIKGRSCSPETNTDHLLDKFKLFGGTGILTMAFAAIDMASWDLLGRALGKPLYRLWGGTNTSIPSYESSGLSIGSFSQVLDQAETFISNGNSRMKVRLGYETVKEEVTLLSRLKDELGDQIELMVDYNQGLTVDQAFERCKELDDLGLTWIEEPILADMLEKAADLTAASKTPIQLGENLWSLTEVERALNLGSSDYLMPDVAKIGGATQWLRAAKMAERHRIMVSSHLYPEISAHLMASISNAHYLEYADWTKLQFSGHRKATHNQVTLSDGSGVGLYED
;
A
#
# COMPACT_ATOMS: atom_id res chain seq x y z
N MET A 1 22.55 -5.99 -12.62
CA MET A 1 21.22 -6.56 -12.94
C MET A 1 21.30 -8.07 -12.76
N MET A 2 20.88 -8.59 -11.63
CA MET A 2 20.66 -10.03 -11.48
C MET A 2 19.44 -10.40 -12.31
N LYS A 3 19.58 -11.34 -13.25
CA LYS A 3 18.43 -11.97 -13.89
C LYS A 3 17.68 -12.73 -12.79
N VAL A 4 16.45 -12.31 -12.47
CA VAL A 4 15.50 -13.15 -11.74
C VAL A 4 15.45 -14.48 -12.49
N SER A 5 15.61 -15.60 -11.80
CA SER A 5 15.63 -16.91 -12.44
C SER A 5 14.31 -17.13 -13.18
N GLU A 6 14.35 -17.67 -14.41
CA GLU A 6 13.17 -17.89 -15.27
C GLU A 6 12.06 -18.74 -14.62
N GLN A 7 12.33 -19.44 -13.52
CA GLN A 7 11.36 -20.22 -12.76
C GLN A 7 10.45 -19.37 -11.83
N ASP A 8 10.78 -18.09 -11.62
CA ASP A 8 10.04 -17.18 -10.72
C ASP A 8 9.15 -16.16 -11.46
N SER A 9 9.01 -16.27 -12.79
CA SER A 9 8.53 -15.17 -13.62
C SER A 9 7.00 -15.10 -13.85
N ASN A 10 6.24 -16.15 -13.64
CA ASN A 10 4.80 -16.13 -13.95
C ASN A 10 3.96 -16.07 -12.69
N LEU A 11 3.24 -14.94 -12.51
CA LEU A 11 2.29 -14.73 -11.42
C LEU A 11 0.95 -15.43 -11.66
N ILE A 12 0.67 -15.88 -12.90
CA ILE A 12 -0.56 -16.59 -13.28
C ILE A 12 -0.24 -17.95 -13.91
N SER A 13 -1.25 -18.82 -13.93
CA SER A 13 -1.15 -20.13 -14.57
C SER A 13 -0.96 -20.00 -16.09
N SER A 14 -0.32 -20.98 -16.71
CA SER A 14 -0.16 -21.05 -18.18
C SER A 14 -1.52 -21.00 -18.91
N THR A 15 -2.52 -21.67 -18.37
CA THR A 15 -3.90 -21.66 -18.93
C THR A 15 -4.51 -20.26 -18.93
N ASP A 16 -4.31 -19.48 -17.85
CA ASP A 16 -4.81 -18.13 -17.76
C ASP A 16 -4.02 -17.18 -18.70
N ALA A 17 -2.70 -17.38 -18.82
CA ALA A 17 -1.86 -16.66 -19.76
C ALA A 17 -2.27 -16.89 -21.22
N ASP A 18 -2.57 -18.13 -21.59
CA ASP A 18 -3.06 -18.49 -22.93
C ASP A 18 -4.43 -17.83 -23.22
N ALA A 19 -5.35 -17.87 -22.26
CA ALA A 19 -6.66 -17.21 -22.37
C ALA A 19 -6.54 -15.69 -22.47
N ALA A 20 -5.55 -15.08 -21.81
CA ALA A 20 -5.27 -13.65 -21.86
C ALA A 20 -4.68 -13.17 -23.20
N SER A 21 -4.05 -14.07 -23.99
CA SER A 21 -3.28 -13.71 -25.19
C SER A 21 -4.11 -12.98 -26.27
N GLY A 22 -5.42 -13.22 -26.30
CA GLY A 22 -6.36 -12.55 -27.23
C GLY A 22 -6.91 -11.20 -26.76
N ILE A 23 -6.62 -10.79 -25.52
CA ILE A 23 -7.12 -9.54 -24.95
C ILE A 23 -6.12 -8.44 -25.27
N VAL A 24 -6.51 -7.49 -26.11
CA VAL A 24 -5.62 -6.42 -26.62
C VAL A 24 -6.02 -5.09 -26.00
N LEU A 25 -5.07 -4.36 -25.44
CA LEU A 25 -5.23 -3.01 -24.90
C LEU A 25 -5.56 -2.03 -26.02
N ASN A 26 -6.60 -1.22 -25.84
CA ASN A 26 -7.10 -0.33 -26.92
C ASN A 26 -7.03 1.14 -26.55
N ASP A 27 -7.56 1.53 -25.38
CA ASP A 27 -7.69 2.93 -25.01
C ASP A 27 -7.58 3.11 -23.49
N ILE A 28 -7.31 4.34 -23.08
CA ILE A 28 -7.23 4.73 -21.67
C ILE A 28 -8.00 6.03 -21.43
N SER A 29 -8.75 6.06 -20.34
CA SER A 29 -9.35 7.27 -19.80
C SER A 29 -8.66 7.60 -18.47
N VAL A 30 -8.22 8.84 -18.31
CA VAL A 30 -7.55 9.33 -17.10
C VAL A 30 -8.28 10.58 -16.63
N THR A 31 -8.86 10.53 -15.44
CA THR A 31 -9.56 11.65 -14.82
C THR A 31 -9.00 11.93 -13.42
N THR A 32 -9.41 13.03 -12.79
CA THR A 32 -8.94 13.38 -11.45
C THR A 32 -10.11 13.72 -10.55
N ALA A 33 -9.97 13.40 -9.25
CA ALA A 33 -10.93 13.74 -8.21
C ALA A 33 -10.21 14.19 -6.94
N THR A 34 -10.86 15.03 -6.14
CA THR A 34 -10.31 15.53 -4.87
C THR A 34 -11.38 15.50 -3.78
N PRO A 35 -11.95 14.32 -3.44
CA PRO A 35 -12.94 14.26 -2.37
C PRO A 35 -12.34 14.71 -1.04
N GLU A 36 -13.16 15.39 -0.23
CA GLU A 36 -12.78 15.76 1.12
C GLU A 36 -12.72 14.53 2.02
N LEU A 37 -11.72 14.46 2.88
CA LEU A 37 -11.67 13.43 3.91
C LEU A 37 -12.76 13.66 4.94
N PRO A 38 -13.37 12.61 5.52
CA PRO A 38 -14.38 12.73 6.58
C PRO A 38 -13.89 13.54 7.79
N SER A 39 -12.60 13.43 8.09
CA SER A 39 -11.90 14.30 9.01
C SER A 39 -10.47 14.54 8.53
N PRO A 40 -9.89 15.75 8.76
CA PRO A 40 -8.51 16.02 8.40
C PRO A 40 -7.54 15.10 9.14
N LEU A 41 -6.53 14.57 8.44
CA LEU A 41 -5.47 13.77 9.03
C LEU A 41 -4.23 14.64 9.24
N LEU A 42 -3.80 14.80 10.48
CA LEU A 42 -2.56 15.48 10.83
C LEU A 42 -1.49 14.45 11.19
N THR A 43 -0.36 14.51 10.48
CA THR A 43 0.80 13.65 10.67
C THR A 43 2.05 14.50 10.94
N ALA A 44 3.17 13.88 11.28
CA ALA A 44 4.46 14.57 11.42
C ALA A 44 4.93 15.22 10.09
N SER A 45 4.50 14.68 8.94
CA SER A 45 4.84 15.20 7.61
C SER A 45 3.85 16.24 7.06
N GLY A 46 2.75 16.54 7.77
CA GLY A 46 1.80 17.56 7.35
C GLY A 46 0.34 17.21 7.56
N LYS A 47 -0.54 18.10 7.05
CA LYS A 47 -2.00 17.97 7.17
C LYS A 47 -2.63 17.60 5.83
N LEU A 48 -3.42 16.53 5.84
CA LEU A 48 -4.20 16.06 4.71
C LEU A 48 -5.69 16.38 4.93
N THR A 49 -6.32 17.08 3.98
CA THR A 49 -7.76 17.44 4.04
C THR A 49 -8.58 16.77 2.95
N ASN A 50 -7.93 16.34 1.88
CA ASN A 50 -8.56 15.75 0.70
C ASN A 50 -7.78 14.52 0.25
N ALA A 51 -8.46 13.53 -0.30
CA ALA A 51 -7.83 12.47 -1.07
C ALA A 51 -7.73 12.93 -2.53
N ALA A 52 -6.52 13.36 -2.96
CA ALA A 52 -6.31 13.73 -4.35
C ALA A 52 -6.02 12.48 -5.18
N LEU A 53 -6.92 12.17 -6.14
CA LEU A 53 -6.93 10.91 -6.89
C LEU A 53 -6.74 11.15 -8.39
N VAL A 54 -5.96 10.30 -9.05
CA VAL A 54 -6.02 10.06 -10.49
C VAL A 54 -6.77 8.75 -10.70
N LEU A 55 -7.89 8.80 -11.43
CA LEU A 55 -8.72 7.65 -11.75
C LEU A 55 -8.35 7.17 -13.16
N VAL A 56 -8.11 5.87 -13.29
CA VAL A 56 -7.63 5.27 -14.54
C VAL A 56 -8.55 4.14 -14.97
N LYS A 57 -8.98 4.20 -16.23
CA LYS A 57 -9.76 3.17 -16.88
C LYS A 57 -9.10 2.76 -18.19
N ILE A 58 -8.72 1.49 -18.32
CA ILE A 58 -8.19 0.91 -19.56
C ILE A 58 -9.28 0.07 -20.21
N THR A 59 -9.48 0.26 -21.53
CA THR A 59 -10.47 -0.49 -22.32
C THR A 59 -9.75 -1.36 -23.33
N SER A 60 -10.13 -2.64 -23.40
CA SER A 60 -9.65 -3.57 -24.42
C SER A 60 -10.37 -3.41 -25.74
N LYS A 61 -9.84 -3.99 -26.82
CA LYS A 61 -10.50 -4.01 -28.14
C LYS A 61 -11.85 -4.74 -28.12
N CYS A 62 -12.07 -5.65 -27.20
CA CYS A 62 -13.36 -6.34 -27.04
C CYS A 62 -14.32 -5.63 -26.06
N GLY A 63 -13.97 -4.41 -25.60
CA GLY A 63 -14.83 -3.58 -24.77
C GLY A 63 -14.80 -3.91 -23.26
N ILE A 64 -13.92 -4.81 -22.81
CA ILE A 64 -13.74 -5.07 -21.37
C ILE A 64 -12.95 -3.92 -20.79
N GLU A 65 -13.38 -3.45 -19.62
CA GLU A 65 -12.75 -2.34 -18.90
C GLU A 65 -12.05 -2.85 -17.63
N GLY A 66 -10.92 -2.23 -17.29
CA GLY A 66 -10.21 -2.41 -16.04
C GLY A 66 -9.91 -1.07 -15.39
N HIS A 67 -10.02 -1.01 -14.07
CA HIS A 67 -9.99 0.21 -13.28
C HIS A 67 -8.86 0.19 -12.26
N SER A 68 -8.28 1.36 -12.03
CA SER A 68 -7.36 1.63 -10.92
C SER A 68 -7.40 3.09 -10.52
N TYR A 69 -6.68 3.42 -9.47
CA TYR A 69 -6.47 4.80 -9.09
C TYR A 69 -5.07 5.02 -8.50
N LEU A 70 -4.64 6.28 -8.48
CA LEU A 70 -3.47 6.73 -7.73
C LEU A 70 -3.91 7.76 -6.70
N PHE A 71 -3.34 7.68 -5.52
CA PHE A 71 -3.45 8.71 -4.49
C PHE A 71 -2.21 9.61 -4.52
N SER A 72 -2.42 10.92 -4.37
CA SER A 72 -1.35 11.90 -4.21
C SER A 72 -1.57 12.72 -2.94
N PRO A 73 -0.56 12.89 -2.08
CA PRO A 73 -0.68 13.77 -0.92
C PRO A 73 -0.76 15.26 -1.31
N ASN A 74 -0.55 15.58 -2.59
CA ASN A 74 -0.60 16.95 -3.10
C ASN A 74 -1.40 17.04 -4.39
N ALA A 75 -2.60 17.64 -4.33
CA ALA A 75 -3.49 17.79 -5.47
C ALA A 75 -2.87 18.56 -6.67
N LYS A 76 -1.87 19.41 -6.43
CA LYS A 76 -1.18 20.14 -7.51
C LYS A 76 -0.38 19.22 -8.44
N LEU A 77 -0.07 18.00 -8.02
CA LEU A 77 0.63 17.00 -8.83
C LEU A 77 -0.30 16.16 -9.73
N LEU A 78 -1.62 16.23 -9.53
CA LEU A 78 -2.57 15.43 -10.32
C LEU A 78 -2.42 15.59 -11.84
N PRO A 79 -2.25 16.81 -12.40
CA PRO A 79 -2.08 16.96 -13.86
C PRO A 79 -0.82 16.27 -14.38
N ALA A 80 0.28 16.33 -13.62
CA ALA A 80 1.53 15.68 -13.99
C ALA A 80 1.42 14.15 -13.93
N LEU A 81 0.79 13.61 -12.89
CA LEU A 81 0.51 12.17 -12.76
C LEU A 81 -0.40 11.68 -13.90
N ALA A 82 -1.51 12.37 -14.16
CA ALA A 82 -2.44 12.01 -15.24
C ALA A 82 -1.76 12.01 -16.61
N SER A 83 -0.93 13.01 -16.88
CA SER A 83 -0.14 13.09 -18.12
C SER A 83 0.87 11.94 -18.22
N ALA A 84 1.56 11.61 -17.14
CA ALA A 84 2.52 10.51 -17.12
C ALA A 84 1.84 9.15 -17.39
N VAL A 85 0.65 8.91 -16.82
CA VAL A 85 -0.15 7.71 -17.12
C VAL A 85 -0.50 7.63 -18.59
N SER A 86 -1.00 8.72 -19.18
CA SER A 86 -1.36 8.75 -20.60
C SER A 86 -0.15 8.51 -21.52
N VAL A 87 0.99 9.14 -21.22
CA VAL A 87 2.25 8.96 -21.99
C VAL A 87 2.76 7.53 -21.90
N ALA A 88 2.75 6.93 -20.69
CA ALA A 88 3.21 5.56 -20.49
C ALA A 88 2.30 4.54 -21.19
N PHE A 89 0.98 4.76 -21.22
CA PHE A 89 0.04 3.86 -21.87
C PHE A 89 0.25 3.79 -23.40
N GLU A 90 0.61 4.88 -24.08
CA GLU A 90 0.88 4.87 -25.52
C GLU A 90 1.99 3.88 -25.93
N GLU A 91 2.93 3.54 -25.02
CA GLU A 91 4.00 2.56 -25.28
C GLU A 91 3.51 1.10 -25.26
N ILE A 92 2.33 0.86 -24.70
CA ILE A 92 1.75 -0.48 -24.60
C ILE A 92 0.40 -0.63 -25.31
N LYS A 93 -0.14 0.45 -25.85
CA LYS A 93 -1.38 0.45 -26.64
C LYS A 93 -1.25 -0.51 -27.83
N GLY A 94 -2.25 -1.36 -28.02
CA GLY A 94 -2.25 -2.38 -29.07
C GLY A 94 -1.50 -3.66 -28.71
N ARG A 95 -0.87 -3.75 -27.55
CA ARG A 95 -0.24 -5.00 -27.03
C ARG A 95 -1.29 -5.87 -26.36
N SER A 96 -0.97 -7.16 -26.19
CA SER A 96 -1.77 -8.06 -25.34
C SER A 96 -1.80 -7.55 -23.91
N CYS A 97 -2.93 -7.78 -23.22
CA CYS A 97 -3.08 -7.51 -21.79
C CYS A 97 -2.29 -8.55 -20.99
N SER A 98 -1.00 -8.34 -20.90
CA SER A 98 -0.05 -9.12 -20.10
C SER A 98 0.61 -8.17 -19.10
N PRO A 99 0.02 -8.00 -17.88
CA PRO A 99 0.49 -6.98 -16.94
C PRO A 99 1.99 -7.10 -16.62
N GLU A 100 2.48 -8.30 -16.32
CA GLU A 100 3.90 -8.54 -16.03
C GLU A 100 4.83 -8.09 -17.17
N THR A 101 4.55 -8.58 -18.39
CA THR A 101 5.36 -8.25 -19.58
C THR A 101 5.30 -6.75 -19.92
N ASN A 102 4.12 -6.14 -19.76
CA ASN A 102 3.95 -4.71 -20.05
C ASN A 102 4.63 -3.84 -18.97
N THR A 103 4.59 -4.22 -17.71
CA THR A 103 5.32 -3.55 -16.63
C THR A 103 6.84 -3.61 -16.87
N ASP A 104 7.38 -4.79 -17.19
CA ASP A 104 8.81 -4.94 -17.49
C ASP A 104 9.21 -4.12 -18.74
N HIS A 105 8.34 -4.05 -19.75
CA HIS A 105 8.55 -3.22 -20.93
C HIS A 105 8.59 -1.73 -20.58
N LEU A 106 7.66 -1.23 -19.76
CA LEU A 106 7.63 0.18 -19.33
C LEU A 106 8.87 0.53 -18.51
N LEU A 107 9.26 -0.32 -17.57
CA LEU A 107 10.47 -0.12 -16.77
C LEU A 107 11.73 -0.04 -17.64
N ASP A 108 11.88 -0.92 -18.65
CA ASP A 108 13.02 -0.87 -19.58
C ASP A 108 12.95 0.35 -20.50
N LYS A 109 11.79 0.67 -21.05
CA LYS A 109 11.59 1.80 -21.97
C LYS A 109 11.95 3.14 -21.34
N PHE A 110 11.57 3.33 -20.10
CA PHE A 110 11.79 4.56 -19.34
C PHE A 110 13.01 4.54 -18.41
N LYS A 111 13.86 3.53 -18.51
CA LYS A 111 15.01 3.33 -17.58
C LYS A 111 15.96 4.53 -17.44
N LEU A 112 16.06 5.39 -18.46
CA LEU A 112 16.91 6.58 -18.41
C LEU A 112 16.34 7.71 -17.52
N PHE A 113 15.05 7.64 -17.17
CA PHE A 113 14.40 8.58 -16.24
C PHE A 113 14.50 8.14 -14.78
N GLY A 114 15.04 6.96 -14.51
CA GLY A 114 15.07 6.34 -13.20
C GLY A 114 13.80 5.56 -12.88
N GLY A 115 13.83 4.80 -11.80
CA GLY A 115 12.73 3.93 -11.34
C GLY A 115 11.98 4.49 -10.14
N THR A 116 11.80 5.80 -10.03
CA THR A 116 11.17 6.43 -8.87
C THR A 116 10.22 7.56 -9.28
N GLY A 117 9.29 7.90 -8.39
CA GLY A 117 8.42 9.07 -8.52
C GLY A 117 7.25 8.89 -9.49
N ILE A 118 6.88 9.97 -10.18
CA ILE A 118 5.65 10.07 -11.00
C ILE A 118 5.56 8.98 -12.07
N LEU A 119 6.67 8.63 -12.72
CA LEU A 119 6.67 7.59 -13.76
C LEU A 119 6.38 6.21 -13.18
N THR A 120 6.98 5.86 -12.05
CA THR A 120 6.72 4.57 -11.40
C THR A 120 5.27 4.46 -10.95
N MET A 121 4.70 5.55 -10.40
CA MET A 121 3.28 5.60 -10.09
C MET A 121 2.40 5.45 -11.34
N ALA A 122 2.79 6.06 -12.47
CA ALA A 122 2.06 5.90 -13.72
C ALA A 122 2.06 4.44 -14.21
N PHE A 123 3.20 3.77 -14.12
CA PHE A 123 3.29 2.33 -14.45
C PHE A 123 2.42 1.49 -13.51
N ALA A 124 2.42 1.82 -12.22
CA ALA A 124 1.57 1.16 -11.23
C ALA A 124 0.08 1.27 -11.55
N ALA A 125 -0.40 2.46 -11.94
CA ALA A 125 -1.80 2.63 -12.33
C ALA A 125 -2.18 1.78 -13.54
N ILE A 126 -1.30 1.72 -14.54
CA ILE A 126 -1.50 0.90 -15.75
C ILE A 126 -1.47 -0.58 -15.39
N ASP A 127 -0.52 -1.03 -14.57
CA ASP A 127 -0.39 -2.40 -14.11
C ASP A 127 -1.64 -2.85 -13.36
N MET A 128 -2.08 -2.08 -12.36
CA MET A 128 -3.29 -2.38 -11.57
C MET A 128 -4.55 -2.44 -12.44
N ALA A 129 -4.75 -1.45 -13.35
CA ALA A 129 -5.89 -1.46 -14.26
C ALA A 129 -5.83 -2.63 -15.25
N SER A 130 -4.63 -3.01 -15.70
CA SER A 130 -4.45 -4.17 -16.59
C SER A 130 -4.76 -5.49 -15.88
N TRP A 131 -4.38 -5.63 -14.60
CA TRP A 131 -4.76 -6.77 -13.78
C TRP A 131 -6.27 -6.85 -13.55
N ASP A 132 -6.93 -5.72 -13.24
CA ASP A 132 -8.40 -5.69 -13.09
C ASP A 132 -9.09 -6.08 -14.40
N LEU A 133 -8.65 -5.53 -15.55
CA LEU A 133 -9.15 -5.89 -16.86
C LEU A 133 -9.01 -7.40 -17.13
N LEU A 134 -7.83 -7.96 -16.84
CA LEU A 134 -7.56 -9.39 -17.01
C LEU A 134 -8.46 -10.25 -16.12
N GLY A 135 -8.61 -9.89 -14.85
CA GLY A 135 -9.50 -10.58 -13.91
C GLY A 135 -10.94 -10.57 -14.38
N ARG A 136 -11.44 -9.44 -14.89
CA ARG A 136 -12.78 -9.31 -15.46
C ARG A 136 -12.95 -10.15 -16.72
N ALA A 137 -11.96 -10.12 -17.61
CA ALA A 137 -11.97 -10.90 -18.85
C ALA A 137 -12.02 -12.41 -18.61
N LEU A 138 -11.31 -12.87 -17.57
CA LEU A 138 -11.27 -14.29 -17.17
C LEU A 138 -12.38 -14.70 -16.20
N GLY A 139 -13.21 -13.74 -15.74
CA GLY A 139 -14.27 -13.98 -14.77
C GLY A 139 -13.75 -14.41 -13.39
N LYS A 140 -12.53 -13.98 -13.01
CA LYS A 140 -11.88 -14.37 -11.76
C LYS A 140 -11.51 -13.16 -10.91
N PRO A 141 -11.63 -13.22 -9.57
CA PRO A 141 -11.04 -12.23 -8.69
C PRO A 141 -9.50 -12.33 -8.73
N LEU A 142 -8.81 -11.19 -8.51
CA LEU A 142 -7.36 -11.13 -8.66
C LEU A 142 -6.62 -12.10 -7.73
N TYR A 143 -7.06 -12.25 -6.48
CA TYR A 143 -6.39 -13.16 -5.56
C TYR A 143 -6.34 -14.60 -6.08
N ARG A 144 -7.39 -15.07 -6.78
CA ARG A 144 -7.40 -16.41 -7.39
C ARG A 144 -6.48 -16.51 -8.61
N LEU A 145 -6.34 -15.44 -9.40
CA LEU A 145 -5.39 -15.40 -10.50
C LEU A 145 -3.95 -15.57 -9.98
N TRP A 146 -3.67 -14.99 -8.82
CA TRP A 146 -2.36 -15.05 -8.16
C TRP A 146 -2.20 -16.26 -7.22
N GLY A 147 -3.10 -17.26 -7.30
CA GLY A 147 -3.02 -18.50 -6.55
C GLY A 147 -3.47 -18.43 -5.09
N GLY A 148 -4.03 -17.31 -4.65
CA GLY A 148 -4.55 -17.14 -3.30
C GLY A 148 -5.86 -17.89 -3.05
N THR A 149 -6.07 -18.29 -1.81
CA THR A 149 -7.28 -19.01 -1.36
C THR A 149 -7.93 -18.36 -0.14
N ASN A 150 -7.21 -17.52 0.59
CA ASN A 150 -7.72 -16.85 1.77
C ASN A 150 -8.63 -15.68 1.35
N THR A 151 -9.81 -15.59 1.95
CA THR A 151 -10.78 -14.51 1.69
C THR A 151 -10.98 -13.57 2.87
N SER A 152 -10.34 -13.84 4.02
CA SER A 152 -10.43 -13.03 5.22
C SER A 152 -9.03 -12.51 5.59
N ILE A 153 -8.82 -11.22 5.40
CA ILE A 153 -7.51 -10.58 5.53
C ILE A 153 -7.48 -9.78 6.83
N PRO A 154 -6.59 -10.10 7.77
CA PRO A 154 -6.40 -9.31 8.97
C PRO A 154 -6.06 -7.86 8.63
N SER A 155 -6.73 -6.90 9.29
CA SER A 155 -6.55 -5.48 9.01
C SER A 155 -6.43 -4.64 10.28
N TYR A 156 -5.94 -3.41 10.11
CA TYR A 156 -5.93 -2.38 11.13
C TYR A 156 -6.45 -1.06 10.57
N GLU A 157 -7.05 -0.24 11.43
CA GLU A 157 -7.56 1.09 11.08
C GLU A 157 -6.43 2.11 11.01
N SER A 158 -6.36 2.85 9.91
CA SER A 158 -5.39 3.92 9.67
C SER A 158 -6.03 5.22 9.17
N SER A 159 -7.35 5.29 9.13
CA SER A 159 -8.09 6.45 8.60
C SER A 159 -8.18 7.64 9.57
N GLY A 160 -7.66 7.50 10.78
CA GLY A 160 -7.76 8.50 11.84
C GLY A 160 -6.57 8.53 12.80
N LEU A 161 -6.86 8.78 14.08
CA LEU A 161 -5.89 8.89 15.18
C LEU A 161 -4.74 9.84 14.87
N SER A 162 -5.13 11.01 14.32
CA SER A 162 -4.24 12.13 14.00
C SER A 162 -3.52 12.66 15.24
N ILE A 163 -2.40 13.36 15.03
CA ILE A 163 -1.79 14.20 16.07
C ILE A 163 -2.83 15.22 16.55
N GLY A 164 -3.16 15.18 17.84
CA GLY A 164 -4.21 16.00 18.44
C GLY A 164 -4.24 15.87 19.96
N SER A 165 -5.29 16.42 20.59
CA SER A 165 -5.50 16.25 22.02
C SER A 165 -5.88 14.81 22.34
N PHE A 166 -5.60 14.37 23.58
CA PHE A 166 -5.96 13.03 24.06
C PHE A 166 -7.45 12.70 23.82
N SER A 167 -8.36 13.65 24.11
CA SER A 167 -9.80 13.43 23.92
C SER A 167 -10.15 13.18 22.45
N GLN A 168 -9.54 13.93 21.52
CA GLN A 168 -9.78 13.73 20.09
C GLN A 168 -9.30 12.36 19.60
N VAL A 169 -8.14 11.91 20.07
CA VAL A 169 -7.61 10.59 19.71
C VAL A 169 -8.46 9.48 20.34
N LEU A 170 -8.87 9.64 21.61
CA LEU A 170 -9.73 8.69 22.30
C LEU A 170 -11.10 8.55 21.62
N ASP A 171 -11.78 9.65 21.30
CA ASP A 171 -13.09 9.65 20.63
C ASP A 171 -13.04 8.89 19.29
N GLN A 172 -11.95 9.06 18.53
CA GLN A 172 -11.74 8.32 17.29
C GLN A 172 -11.48 6.83 17.52
N ALA A 173 -10.67 6.48 18.51
CA ALA A 173 -10.39 5.10 18.88
C ALA A 173 -11.67 4.39 19.34
N GLU A 174 -12.50 5.02 20.18
CA GLU A 174 -13.80 4.49 20.59
C GLU A 174 -14.74 4.28 19.39
N THR A 175 -14.70 5.18 18.41
CA THR A 175 -15.46 5.01 17.16
C THR A 175 -15.02 3.75 16.41
N PHE A 176 -13.72 3.49 16.30
CA PHE A 176 -13.22 2.25 15.67
C PHE A 176 -13.64 1.01 16.43
N ILE A 177 -13.56 1.04 17.76
CA ILE A 177 -14.01 -0.06 18.61
C ILE A 177 -15.52 -0.32 18.46
N SER A 178 -16.33 0.73 18.40
CA SER A 178 -17.78 0.61 18.18
C SER A 178 -18.13 -0.05 16.83
N ASN A 179 -17.23 0.07 15.83
CA ASN A 179 -17.32 -0.61 14.55
C ASN A 179 -16.70 -2.02 14.54
N GLY A 180 -16.27 -2.50 15.72
CA GLY A 180 -15.68 -3.83 15.91
C GLY A 180 -14.18 -3.91 15.58
N ASN A 181 -13.49 -2.77 15.44
CA ASN A 181 -12.05 -2.73 15.13
C ASN A 181 -11.24 -2.31 16.36
N SER A 182 -10.35 -3.17 16.81
CA SER A 182 -9.47 -2.96 17.97
C SER A 182 -7.98 -2.86 17.61
N ARG A 183 -7.65 -2.97 16.31
CA ARG A 183 -6.30 -2.72 15.77
C ARG A 183 -6.28 -1.37 15.11
N MET A 184 -5.37 -0.50 15.54
CA MET A 184 -5.36 0.87 15.03
C MET A 184 -3.98 1.50 15.08
N LYS A 185 -3.70 2.37 14.10
CA LYS A 185 -2.44 3.11 13.98
C LYS A 185 -2.61 4.54 14.47
N VAL A 186 -1.78 4.93 15.45
CA VAL A 186 -1.72 6.27 16.04
C VAL A 186 -0.61 7.08 15.37
N ARG A 187 -0.90 8.29 14.93
CA ARG A 187 0.11 9.20 14.38
C ARG A 187 0.88 9.87 15.52
N LEU A 188 2.21 9.78 15.47
CA LEU A 188 3.12 10.42 16.43
C LEU A 188 3.92 11.54 15.78
N GLY A 189 4.65 12.29 16.60
CA GLY A 189 5.39 13.48 16.22
C GLY A 189 5.00 14.68 17.09
N TYR A 190 4.65 14.42 18.35
CA TYR A 190 4.42 15.44 19.36
C TYR A 190 5.75 16.12 19.73
N GLU A 191 5.69 17.27 20.40
CA GLU A 191 6.88 18.04 20.75
C GLU A 191 7.87 17.21 21.58
N THR A 192 7.37 16.45 22.54
CA THR A 192 8.18 15.62 23.43
C THR A 192 7.76 14.16 23.42
N VAL A 193 8.73 13.25 23.59
CA VAL A 193 8.46 11.81 23.75
C VAL A 193 7.59 11.52 24.98
N LYS A 194 7.67 12.35 26.01
CA LYS A 194 6.83 12.20 27.21
C LYS A 194 5.34 12.37 26.90
N GLU A 195 4.98 13.29 25.99
CA GLU A 195 3.60 13.45 25.54
C GLU A 195 3.13 12.19 24.82
N GLU A 196 3.96 11.60 23.97
CA GLU A 196 3.67 10.36 23.23
C GLU A 196 3.47 9.18 24.15
N VAL A 197 4.40 8.96 25.09
CA VAL A 197 4.29 7.91 26.11
C VAL A 197 3.03 8.10 26.96
N THR A 198 2.73 9.33 27.38
CA THR A 198 1.52 9.64 28.17
C THR A 198 0.25 9.37 27.37
N LEU A 199 0.20 9.77 26.08
CA LEU A 199 -0.92 9.53 25.19
C LEU A 199 -1.20 8.02 25.04
N LEU A 200 -0.17 7.24 24.71
CA LEU A 200 -0.28 5.81 24.44
C LEU A 200 -0.65 5.01 25.71
N SER A 201 -0.02 5.34 26.86
CA SER A 201 -0.33 4.71 28.13
C SER A 201 -1.80 4.95 28.51
N ARG A 202 -2.25 6.21 28.41
CA ARG A 202 -3.65 6.56 28.72
C ARG A 202 -4.64 5.90 27.76
N LEU A 203 -4.32 5.78 26.47
CA LEU A 203 -5.18 5.05 25.52
C LEU A 203 -5.34 3.59 25.95
N LYS A 204 -4.26 2.93 26.35
CA LYS A 204 -4.32 1.55 26.86
C LYS A 204 -5.12 1.44 28.17
N ASP A 205 -4.92 2.37 29.09
CA ASP A 205 -5.65 2.39 30.37
C ASP A 205 -7.17 2.55 30.15
N GLU A 206 -7.59 3.44 29.23
CA GLU A 206 -9.00 3.72 28.94
C GLU A 206 -9.67 2.64 28.08
N LEU A 207 -8.97 2.11 27.07
CA LEU A 207 -9.53 1.18 26.08
C LEU A 207 -9.32 -0.30 26.46
N GLY A 208 -8.43 -0.59 27.43
CA GLY A 208 -8.13 -1.94 27.91
C GLY A 208 -7.14 -2.73 27.05
N ASP A 209 -6.76 -3.91 27.54
CA ASP A 209 -5.69 -4.75 26.94
C ASP A 209 -6.05 -5.42 25.61
N GLN A 210 -7.30 -5.30 25.17
CA GLN A 210 -7.76 -5.92 23.91
C GLN A 210 -7.39 -5.13 22.64
N ILE A 211 -6.87 -3.91 22.80
CA ILE A 211 -6.45 -3.09 21.67
C ILE A 211 -5.01 -3.42 21.26
N GLU A 212 -4.77 -3.45 19.96
CA GLU A 212 -3.44 -3.50 19.37
C GLU A 212 -3.12 -2.13 18.77
N LEU A 213 -2.06 -1.49 19.28
CA LEU A 213 -1.61 -0.19 18.82
C LEU A 213 -0.36 -0.31 17.96
N MET A 214 -0.39 0.29 16.80
CA MET A 214 0.72 0.61 15.94
C MET A 214 0.95 2.12 16.00
N VAL A 215 2.18 2.57 15.79
CA VAL A 215 2.49 3.99 15.76
C VAL A 215 3.25 4.36 14.49
N ASP A 216 3.07 5.59 14.01
CA ASP A 216 3.66 6.04 12.77
C ASP A 216 4.19 7.47 12.90
N TYR A 217 5.47 7.64 12.61
CA TYR A 217 6.15 8.93 12.60
C TYR A 217 6.19 9.59 11.22
N ASN A 218 5.77 8.90 10.16
CA ASN A 218 5.78 9.43 8.79
C ASN A 218 7.09 10.14 8.44
N GLN A 219 8.24 9.53 8.78
CA GLN A 219 9.60 10.04 8.54
C GLN A 219 9.93 11.37 9.26
N GLY A 220 9.20 11.72 10.32
CA GLY A 220 9.27 13.03 10.96
C GLY A 220 10.44 13.24 11.93
N LEU A 221 11.23 12.20 12.26
CA LEU A 221 12.28 12.29 13.26
C LEU A 221 13.70 12.40 12.64
N THR A 222 14.59 13.08 13.35
CA THR A 222 16.03 12.90 13.13
C THR A 222 16.48 11.53 13.66
N VAL A 223 17.65 11.06 13.23
CA VAL A 223 18.19 9.77 13.70
C VAL A 223 18.32 9.71 15.22
N ASP A 224 18.85 10.77 15.84
CA ASP A 224 19.03 10.83 17.30
C ASP A 224 17.67 10.80 18.03
N GLN A 225 16.68 11.55 17.54
CA GLN A 225 15.33 11.53 18.09
C GLN A 225 14.68 10.13 17.94
N ALA A 226 14.92 9.45 16.82
CA ALA A 226 14.36 8.11 16.60
C ALA A 226 14.92 7.11 17.63
N PHE A 227 16.23 7.10 17.87
CA PHE A 227 16.83 6.24 18.90
C PHE A 227 16.28 6.53 20.31
N GLU A 228 16.16 7.82 20.67
CA GLU A 228 15.58 8.23 21.94
C GLU A 228 14.11 7.76 22.07
N ARG A 229 13.28 8.10 21.09
CA ARG A 229 11.83 7.85 21.15
C ARG A 229 11.50 6.37 21.05
N CYS A 230 12.13 5.61 20.16
CA CYS A 230 11.89 4.17 20.05
C CYS A 230 12.23 3.46 21.37
N LYS A 231 13.33 3.84 22.03
CA LYS A 231 13.69 3.30 23.34
C LYS A 231 12.65 3.59 24.42
N GLU A 232 12.09 4.81 24.46
CA GLU A 232 11.05 5.17 25.45
C GLU A 232 9.71 4.46 25.15
N LEU A 233 9.45 4.06 23.90
CA LEU A 233 8.25 3.34 23.48
C LEU A 233 8.35 1.81 23.65
N ASP A 234 9.54 1.24 23.82
CA ASP A 234 9.81 -0.20 23.81
C ASP A 234 9.00 -1.02 24.83
N ASP A 235 8.69 -0.44 25.97
CA ASP A 235 7.96 -1.15 27.03
C ASP A 235 6.43 -0.91 27.00
N LEU A 236 5.94 -0.21 25.96
CA LEU A 236 4.50 0.05 25.81
C LEU A 236 3.73 -1.08 25.11
N GLY A 237 4.40 -2.15 24.64
CA GLY A 237 3.77 -3.28 23.95
C GLY A 237 3.04 -2.87 22.69
N LEU A 238 3.68 -2.06 21.85
CA LEU A 238 3.23 -1.70 20.52
C LEU A 238 3.48 -2.84 19.53
N THR A 239 2.65 -2.96 18.51
CA THR A 239 2.82 -3.98 17.46
C THR A 239 4.01 -3.62 16.56
N TRP A 240 4.17 -2.34 16.19
CA TRP A 240 5.35 -1.80 15.53
C TRP A 240 5.44 -0.27 15.65
N ILE A 241 6.63 0.24 15.35
CA ILE A 241 6.90 1.65 15.09
C ILE A 241 7.17 1.78 13.59
N GLU A 242 6.40 2.66 12.89
CA GLU A 242 6.45 2.84 11.44
C GLU A 242 7.23 4.09 11.08
N GLU A 243 8.12 3.95 10.09
CA GLU A 243 8.90 5.02 9.44
C GLU A 243 9.38 6.14 10.39
N PRO A 244 10.16 5.84 11.45
CA PRO A 244 10.63 6.88 12.36
C PRO A 244 11.56 7.89 11.67
N ILE A 245 12.39 7.48 10.69
CA ILE A 245 13.35 8.31 9.97
C ILE A 245 13.11 8.26 8.46
N LEU A 246 13.80 9.10 7.69
CA LEU A 246 13.72 9.14 6.23
C LEU A 246 14.00 7.78 5.60
N ALA A 247 13.19 7.40 4.62
CA ALA A 247 13.22 6.08 3.97
C ALA A 247 14.53 5.78 3.20
N ASP A 248 15.29 6.80 2.81
CA ASP A 248 16.58 6.64 2.14
C ASP A 248 17.74 6.32 3.11
N MET A 249 17.52 6.45 4.42
CA MET A 249 18.51 6.19 5.48
C MET A 249 18.52 4.70 5.91
N LEU A 250 18.54 3.77 4.97
CA LEU A 250 18.37 2.34 5.24
C LEU A 250 19.40 1.75 6.22
N GLU A 251 20.66 2.20 6.19
CA GLU A 251 21.68 1.77 7.14
C GLU A 251 21.35 2.24 8.57
N LYS A 252 20.83 3.46 8.72
CA LYS A 252 20.41 3.98 10.02
C LYS A 252 19.13 3.32 10.52
N ALA A 253 18.23 2.97 9.61
CA ALA A 253 17.07 2.15 9.94
C ALA A 253 17.49 0.76 10.44
N ALA A 254 18.50 0.13 9.84
CA ALA A 254 19.05 -1.15 10.31
C ALA A 254 19.67 -1.03 11.72
N ASP A 255 20.47 0.04 11.97
CA ASP A 255 21.01 0.32 13.30
C ASP A 255 19.88 0.47 14.34
N LEU A 256 18.81 1.19 13.98
CA LEU A 256 17.65 1.43 14.83
C LEU A 256 16.85 0.14 15.10
N THR A 257 16.57 -0.65 14.05
CA THR A 257 15.89 -1.94 14.16
C THR A 257 16.62 -2.90 15.10
N ALA A 258 17.96 -2.97 14.99
CA ALA A 258 18.80 -3.79 15.86
C ALA A 258 18.81 -3.31 17.33
N ALA A 259 18.55 -2.02 17.59
CA ALA A 259 18.56 -1.42 18.91
C ALA A 259 17.19 -1.43 19.60
N SER A 260 16.10 -1.51 18.85
CA SER A 260 14.72 -1.45 19.35
C SER A 260 14.21 -2.84 19.77
N LYS A 261 13.41 -2.91 20.84
CA LYS A 261 12.66 -4.11 21.20
C LYS A 261 11.33 -4.18 20.46
N THR A 262 10.69 -3.01 20.26
CA THR A 262 9.47 -2.89 19.46
C THR A 262 9.83 -3.04 18.00
N PRO A 263 9.14 -3.91 17.24
CA PRO A 263 9.41 -4.10 15.81
C PRO A 263 9.34 -2.78 15.03
N ILE A 264 10.24 -2.62 14.08
CA ILE A 264 10.23 -1.50 13.13
C ILE A 264 9.58 -1.95 11.83
N GLN A 265 8.66 -1.14 11.30
CA GLN A 265 8.04 -1.32 9.99
C GLN A 265 8.43 -0.19 9.05
N LEU A 266 8.84 -0.52 7.83
CA LEU A 266 9.07 0.44 6.76
C LEU A 266 8.76 -0.17 5.39
N GLY A 267 8.73 0.66 4.37
CA GLY A 267 8.64 0.18 2.99
C GLY A 267 7.69 0.96 2.09
N GLU A 268 6.76 1.74 2.65
CA GLU A 268 5.82 2.54 1.86
C GLU A 268 6.51 3.57 0.95
N ASN A 269 7.73 3.94 1.26
CA ASN A 269 8.55 4.88 0.50
C ASN A 269 9.76 4.22 -0.21
N LEU A 270 9.72 2.90 -0.40
CA LEU A 270 10.64 2.18 -1.29
C LEU A 270 10.04 2.11 -2.70
N TRP A 271 10.78 2.59 -3.69
CA TRP A 271 10.28 2.81 -5.05
C TRP A 271 10.66 1.72 -6.06
N SER A 272 11.52 0.79 -5.67
CA SER A 272 12.01 -0.24 -6.58
C SER A 272 12.34 -1.55 -5.86
N LEU A 273 12.34 -2.66 -6.60
CA LEU A 273 12.80 -3.94 -6.07
C LEU A 273 14.26 -3.89 -5.60
N THR A 274 15.09 -3.03 -6.21
CA THR A 274 16.49 -2.84 -5.77
C THR A 274 16.57 -2.20 -4.38
N GLU A 275 15.71 -1.22 -4.10
CA GLU A 275 15.63 -0.63 -2.75
C GLU A 275 15.08 -1.62 -1.73
N VAL A 276 14.05 -2.41 -2.10
CA VAL A 276 13.53 -3.49 -1.26
C VAL A 276 14.63 -4.52 -0.96
N GLU A 277 15.37 -4.99 -1.98
CA GLU A 277 16.48 -5.93 -1.79
C GLU A 277 17.54 -5.36 -0.84
N ARG A 278 17.89 -4.07 -1.00
CA ARG A 278 18.84 -3.39 -0.13
C ARG A 278 18.33 -3.33 1.31
N ALA A 279 17.07 -2.94 1.53
CA ALA A 279 16.47 -2.87 2.86
C ALA A 279 16.45 -4.25 3.54
N LEU A 280 16.05 -5.30 2.82
CA LEU A 280 16.03 -6.68 3.32
C LEU A 280 17.44 -7.19 3.67
N ASN A 281 18.42 -6.94 2.82
CA ASN A 281 19.82 -7.37 3.04
C ASN A 281 20.49 -6.66 4.22
N LEU A 282 20.12 -5.41 4.49
CA LEU A 282 20.60 -4.64 5.62
C LEU A 282 19.88 -4.99 6.94
N GLY A 283 18.69 -5.59 6.87
CA GLY A 283 17.83 -5.78 8.03
C GLY A 283 17.26 -4.44 8.53
N SER A 284 16.85 -3.57 7.61
CA SER A 284 16.40 -2.21 7.92
C SER A 284 15.02 -2.17 8.60
N SER A 285 14.30 -3.28 8.68
CA SER A 285 13.02 -3.42 9.37
C SER A 285 12.70 -4.85 9.73
N ASP A 286 11.80 -5.04 10.70
CA ASP A 286 11.23 -6.35 11.07
C ASP A 286 10.04 -6.72 10.20
N TYR A 287 9.31 -5.73 9.68
CA TYR A 287 8.19 -5.89 8.76
C TYR A 287 8.36 -5.01 7.54
N LEU A 288 8.00 -5.51 6.36
CA LEU A 288 8.02 -4.75 5.12
C LEU A 288 6.59 -4.29 4.76
N MET A 289 6.45 -3.05 4.28
CA MET A 289 5.15 -2.44 3.97
C MET A 289 5.19 -1.70 2.62
N PRO A 290 5.29 -2.40 1.47
CA PRO A 290 5.39 -1.73 0.18
C PRO A 290 4.05 -1.10 -0.24
N ASP A 291 4.12 0.14 -0.75
CA ASP A 291 2.99 0.82 -1.38
C ASP A 291 2.86 0.35 -2.84
N VAL A 292 1.67 -0.12 -3.21
CA VAL A 292 1.44 -0.69 -4.54
C VAL A 292 1.64 0.33 -5.67
N ALA A 293 1.36 1.63 -5.43
CA ALA A 293 1.58 2.67 -6.43
C ALA A 293 3.05 3.08 -6.51
N LYS A 294 3.73 3.21 -5.37
CA LYS A 294 5.14 3.65 -5.34
C LYS A 294 6.09 2.55 -5.84
N ILE A 295 5.82 1.28 -5.54
CA ILE A 295 6.68 0.15 -5.98
C ILE A 295 6.53 -0.19 -7.48
N GLY A 296 5.50 0.36 -8.16
CA GLY A 296 5.30 0.13 -9.60
C GLY A 296 4.19 -0.86 -9.96
N GLY A 297 3.20 -1.06 -9.09
CA GLY A 297 2.01 -1.86 -9.34
C GLY A 297 1.98 -3.20 -8.62
N ALA A 298 0.89 -3.93 -8.84
CA ALA A 298 0.65 -5.24 -8.25
C ALA A 298 1.74 -6.26 -8.62
N THR A 299 2.20 -6.22 -9.86
CA THR A 299 3.30 -7.07 -10.36
C THR A 299 4.57 -6.90 -9.51
N GLN A 300 4.99 -5.66 -9.29
CA GLN A 300 6.20 -5.39 -8.51
C GLN A 300 5.98 -5.64 -7.02
N TRP A 301 4.79 -5.36 -6.51
CA TRP A 301 4.44 -5.63 -5.12
C TRP A 301 4.53 -7.13 -4.79
N LEU A 302 3.98 -8.00 -5.64
CA LEU A 302 4.07 -9.46 -5.47
C LEU A 302 5.52 -9.96 -5.54
N ARG A 303 6.33 -9.37 -6.43
CA ARG A 303 7.77 -9.67 -6.49
C ARG A 303 8.49 -9.24 -5.21
N ALA A 304 8.17 -8.06 -4.67
CA ALA A 304 8.72 -7.57 -3.39
C ALA A 304 8.32 -8.48 -2.21
N ALA A 305 7.05 -8.91 -2.15
CA ALA A 305 6.57 -9.84 -1.13
C ALA A 305 7.29 -11.19 -1.18
N LYS A 306 7.56 -11.71 -2.38
CA LYS A 306 8.34 -12.94 -2.57
C LYS A 306 9.81 -12.78 -2.15
N MET A 307 10.40 -11.60 -2.35
CA MET A 307 11.74 -11.29 -1.83
C MET A 307 11.74 -11.29 -0.30
N ALA A 308 10.75 -10.63 0.33
CA ALA A 308 10.58 -10.60 1.78
C ALA A 308 10.38 -12.02 2.36
N GLU A 309 9.61 -12.89 1.70
CA GLU A 309 9.41 -14.29 2.10
C GLU A 309 10.75 -15.05 2.21
N ARG A 310 11.66 -14.87 1.25
CA ARG A 310 12.99 -15.50 1.26
C ARG A 310 13.84 -15.03 2.46
N HIS A 311 13.59 -13.80 2.92
CA HIS A 311 14.21 -13.24 4.13
C HIS A 311 13.42 -13.55 5.42
N ARG A 312 12.27 -14.25 5.34
CA ARG A 312 11.35 -14.55 6.45
C ARG A 312 10.76 -13.30 7.08
N ILE A 313 10.60 -12.24 6.29
CA ILE A 313 9.97 -11.00 6.69
C ILE A 313 8.49 -11.04 6.32
N MET A 314 7.63 -10.69 7.27
CA MET A 314 6.19 -10.54 7.04
C MET A 314 5.92 -9.23 6.28
N VAL A 315 4.86 -9.23 5.47
CA VAL A 315 4.50 -8.09 4.63
C VAL A 315 3.14 -7.54 5.01
N SER A 316 3.09 -6.26 5.35
CA SER A 316 1.86 -5.46 5.47
C SER A 316 1.60 -4.71 4.17
N SER A 317 0.37 -4.25 3.93
CA SER A 317 0.08 -3.35 2.82
C SER A 317 0.11 -1.89 3.28
N HIS A 318 0.35 -0.98 2.33
CA HIS A 318 0.14 0.46 2.51
C HIS A 318 -0.99 0.92 1.59
N LEU A 319 -2.04 1.53 2.19
CA LEU A 319 -3.21 2.06 1.47
C LEU A 319 -3.84 1.08 0.45
N TYR A 320 -4.64 1.61 -0.48
CA TYR A 320 -5.28 0.88 -1.60
C TYR A 320 -5.98 -0.41 -1.15
N PRO A 321 -6.89 -0.36 -0.13
CA PRO A 321 -7.42 -1.56 0.52
C PRO A 321 -8.10 -2.52 -0.45
N GLU A 322 -8.64 -2.03 -1.56
CA GLU A 322 -9.35 -2.82 -2.55
C GLU A 322 -8.41 -3.82 -3.25
N ILE A 323 -7.29 -3.35 -3.79
CA ILE A 323 -6.31 -4.22 -4.44
C ILE A 323 -5.38 -4.89 -3.43
N SER A 324 -5.02 -4.18 -2.35
CA SER A 324 -4.17 -4.70 -1.28
C SER A 324 -4.76 -5.95 -0.63
N ALA A 325 -6.08 -6.05 -0.46
CA ALA A 325 -6.72 -7.25 0.05
C ALA A 325 -6.47 -8.47 -0.85
N HIS A 326 -6.51 -8.31 -2.17
CA HIS A 326 -6.19 -9.39 -3.11
C HIS A 326 -4.71 -9.77 -3.08
N LEU A 327 -3.81 -8.77 -2.98
CA LEU A 327 -2.37 -9.00 -2.86
C LEU A 327 -2.05 -9.79 -1.59
N MET A 328 -2.58 -9.35 -0.45
CA MET A 328 -2.40 -10.02 0.85
C MET A 328 -2.97 -11.44 0.87
N ALA A 329 -4.09 -11.68 0.18
CA ALA A 329 -4.68 -13.01 0.03
C ALA A 329 -3.81 -14.00 -0.75
N SER A 330 -2.84 -13.49 -1.53
CA SER A 330 -2.08 -14.26 -2.51
C SER A 330 -0.66 -14.62 -2.04
N ILE A 331 -0.25 -14.16 -0.86
CA ILE A 331 1.10 -14.37 -0.33
C ILE A 331 1.06 -15.17 0.97
N SER A 332 2.12 -15.94 1.24
CA SER A 332 2.25 -16.79 2.42
C SER A 332 2.73 -16.03 3.67
N ASN A 333 3.42 -14.90 3.46
CA ASN A 333 4.00 -14.05 4.50
C ASN A 333 3.19 -12.78 4.78
N ALA A 334 1.88 -12.83 4.55
CA ALA A 334 0.97 -11.72 4.84
C ALA A 334 0.90 -11.42 6.35
N HIS A 335 1.00 -10.13 6.70
CA HIS A 335 0.84 -9.61 8.06
C HIS A 335 -0.52 -8.91 8.19
N TYR A 336 -0.56 -7.56 8.11
CA TYR A 336 -1.79 -6.80 8.22
C TYR A 336 -2.05 -5.93 6.99
N LEU A 337 -3.31 -5.83 6.61
CA LEU A 337 -3.80 -4.87 5.63
C LEU A 337 -4.04 -3.53 6.32
N GLU A 338 -3.43 -2.46 5.81
CA GLU A 338 -3.79 -1.11 6.20
C GLU A 338 -5.13 -0.71 5.60
N TYR A 339 -6.08 -0.35 6.44
CA TYR A 339 -7.38 0.10 6.02
C TYR A 339 -7.54 1.61 6.22
N ALA A 340 -7.79 2.31 5.11
CA ALA A 340 -8.14 3.72 5.09
C ALA A 340 -9.21 3.94 4.01
N ASP A 341 -10.40 4.36 4.42
CA ASP A 341 -11.58 4.49 3.57
C ASP A 341 -11.63 5.87 2.89
N TRP A 342 -10.69 6.11 1.97
CA TRP A 342 -10.56 7.40 1.29
C TRP A 342 -11.20 7.44 -0.10
N THR A 343 -11.59 6.29 -0.65
CA THR A 343 -12.09 6.14 -2.02
C THR A 343 -13.59 5.88 -2.11
N LYS A 344 -14.27 5.68 -0.99
CA LYS A 344 -15.69 5.28 -0.94
C LYS A 344 -16.67 6.22 -1.67
N LEU A 345 -16.27 7.47 -1.90
CA LEU A 345 -17.07 8.45 -2.61
C LEU A 345 -16.82 8.44 -4.13
N GLN A 346 -15.89 7.60 -4.62
CA GLN A 346 -15.49 7.55 -6.03
C GLN A 346 -15.76 6.19 -6.67
N PHE A 347 -15.91 5.15 -5.84
CA PHE A 347 -16.13 3.79 -6.33
C PHE A 347 -17.22 3.08 -5.52
N SER A 348 -18.11 2.40 -6.20
CA SER A 348 -18.94 1.35 -5.61
C SER A 348 -18.13 0.05 -5.47
N GLY A 349 -18.60 -0.85 -4.60
CA GLY A 349 -17.92 -2.13 -4.35
C GLY A 349 -16.72 -2.03 -3.40
N HIS A 350 -16.42 -0.84 -2.84
CA HIS A 350 -15.36 -0.73 -1.86
C HIS A 350 -15.67 -1.62 -0.63
N ARG A 351 -14.61 -2.13 -0.01
CA ARG A 351 -14.72 -3.07 1.10
C ARG A 351 -14.60 -2.34 2.43
N LYS A 352 -15.31 -2.83 3.44
CA LYS A 352 -15.18 -2.32 4.81
C LYS A 352 -14.30 -3.23 5.63
N ALA A 353 -13.48 -2.64 6.50
CA ALA A 353 -12.87 -3.35 7.60
C ALA A 353 -13.90 -3.50 8.72
N THR A 354 -14.15 -4.72 9.15
CA THR A 354 -15.02 -5.05 10.27
C THR A 354 -14.40 -6.15 11.10
N HIS A 355 -14.42 -6.01 12.42
CA HIS A 355 -13.82 -6.99 13.34
C HIS A 355 -12.34 -7.29 12.98
N ASN A 356 -11.59 -6.23 12.68
CA ASN A 356 -10.17 -6.30 12.29
C ASN A 356 -9.90 -7.15 11.04
N GLN A 357 -10.85 -7.21 10.11
CA GLN A 357 -10.72 -8.00 8.88
C GLN A 357 -11.37 -7.31 7.69
N VAL A 358 -10.78 -7.50 6.52
CA VAL A 358 -11.38 -7.21 5.22
C VAL A 358 -11.72 -8.53 4.54
N THR A 359 -12.98 -8.68 4.10
CA THR A 359 -13.43 -9.90 3.42
C THR A 359 -13.50 -9.71 1.92
N LEU A 360 -12.86 -10.61 1.17
CA LEU A 360 -12.91 -10.69 -0.28
C LEU A 360 -14.15 -11.43 -0.76
N SER A 361 -14.73 -10.96 -1.87
CA SER A 361 -15.79 -11.65 -2.61
C SER A 361 -15.22 -12.37 -3.83
N ASP A 362 -16.03 -13.25 -4.42
CA ASP A 362 -15.68 -13.95 -5.67
C ASP A 362 -15.99 -13.12 -6.94
N GLY A 363 -16.22 -11.82 -6.81
CA GLY A 363 -16.39 -10.91 -7.95
C GLY A 363 -15.11 -10.84 -8.83
N SER A 364 -15.30 -10.71 -10.16
CA SER A 364 -14.18 -10.64 -11.09
C SER A 364 -13.38 -9.35 -10.94
N GLY A 365 -12.08 -9.43 -11.22
CA GLY A 365 -11.14 -8.31 -11.07
C GLY A 365 -10.91 -7.93 -9.61
N VAL A 366 -10.71 -6.63 -9.38
CA VAL A 366 -10.56 -6.02 -8.05
C VAL A 366 -11.92 -5.85 -7.34
N GLY A 367 -13.00 -5.82 -8.11
CA GLY A 367 -14.35 -5.60 -7.59
C GLY A 367 -14.73 -4.14 -7.37
N LEU A 368 -13.98 -3.20 -7.94
CA LEU A 368 -14.33 -1.78 -8.00
C LEU A 368 -15.18 -1.49 -9.24
N TYR A 369 -16.13 -0.58 -9.09
CA TYR A 369 -16.94 -0.07 -10.20
C TYR A 369 -17.02 1.45 -10.06
N GLU A 370 -16.91 2.19 -11.17
CA GLU A 370 -17.21 3.64 -11.18
C GLU A 370 -18.73 3.80 -11.00
N ASP A 371 -19.16 4.72 -10.12
CA ASP A 371 -20.56 5.07 -9.89
C ASP A 371 -21.11 6.00 -10.99
#